data_ed1d1cbd9f73d24600ac95b19442accd
#
_entry.id   ed1d1cbd9f73d24600ac95b19442accd
#
_cell.length_a   1.000
_cell.length_b   1.000
_cell.length_c   1.000
_cell.angle_alpha   90.00
_cell.angle_beta   90.00
_cell.angle_gamma   90.00
#
_symmetry.space_group_name_H-M   'P 1'
#
loop_
_entity.id
_entity.type
_entity.pdbx_description
1 polymer ?
#
loop_
_entity_poly.entity_id
_entity_poly.type
_entity_poly.pdbx_seq_one_letter_code
_entity_poly.pdbx_strand_id
1 'polypeptide(L)'
;MEKEFVFKKGSVVVETNKGKVRGYAYNGVSVFKGIPYAKAKRFHAPEPLEAWEGELDATSFGYVCPLLDMPKPAGEVFVPHRYWVMDEDCLNLNIWTPSCDEKKRPVLVWFHGGGFEAGSSIEHIAYEGENMSRRGDAVVVSINHRLNVLGYFDLSAFGSEYA
;
A
#
# COMPACT_ATOMS: atom_id res chain seq x y z
N MET A 1 21.51 -17.09 9.06
CA MET A 1 21.48 -16.51 7.70
C MET A 1 21.67 -15.02 7.84
N GLU A 2 22.75 -14.52 7.29
CA GLU A 2 23.06 -13.08 7.31
C GLU A 2 22.01 -12.34 6.45
N LYS A 3 21.46 -11.25 6.96
CA LYS A 3 20.45 -10.46 6.24
C LYS A 3 21.18 -9.63 5.19
N GLU A 4 21.02 -10.00 3.92
CA GLU A 4 21.54 -9.22 2.81
C GLU A 4 20.55 -8.10 2.48
N PHE A 5 21.01 -6.87 2.62
CA PHE A 5 20.26 -5.68 2.25
C PHE A 5 20.81 -5.13 0.95
N VAL A 6 20.08 -5.34 -0.16
CA VAL A 6 20.47 -4.82 -1.46
C VAL A 6 19.62 -3.62 -1.82
N PHE A 7 20.18 -2.43 -1.62
CA PHE A 7 19.56 -1.16 -1.99
C PHE A 7 20.26 -0.59 -3.23
N LYS A 8 20.04 -1.19 -4.37
CA LYS A 8 20.63 -0.74 -5.63
C LYS A 8 19.53 -0.32 -6.59
N LYS A 9 19.67 0.89 -7.17
CA LYS A 9 18.79 1.38 -8.23
C LYS A 9 18.67 0.34 -9.34
N GLY A 10 17.44 -0.02 -9.70
CA GLY A 10 17.17 -1.03 -10.72
C GLY A 10 17.44 -2.49 -10.28
N SER A 11 17.61 -2.77 -8.97
CA SER A 11 17.86 -4.13 -8.48
C SER A 11 16.64 -5.05 -8.69
N VAL A 12 15.43 -4.49 -8.64
CA VAL A 12 14.18 -5.19 -8.91
C VAL A 12 13.31 -4.28 -9.75
N VAL A 13 13.07 -4.67 -11.00
CA VAL A 13 12.13 -3.98 -11.91
C VAL A 13 11.20 -5.02 -12.50
N VAL A 14 9.91 -4.75 -12.46
CA VAL A 14 8.86 -5.63 -13.00
C VAL A 14 8.05 -4.86 -14.03
N GLU A 15 7.79 -5.50 -15.16
CA GLU A 15 6.84 -5.00 -16.16
C GLU A 15 5.41 -5.34 -15.72
N THR A 16 4.52 -4.37 -15.79
CA THR A 16 3.09 -4.55 -15.53
C THR A 16 2.28 -4.09 -16.73
N ASN A 17 0.99 -4.36 -16.76
CA ASN A 17 0.09 -3.85 -17.81
C ASN A 17 -0.10 -2.33 -17.78
N LYS A 18 0.46 -1.63 -16.78
CA LYS A 18 0.41 -0.17 -16.64
C LYS A 18 1.75 0.50 -16.89
N GLY A 19 2.84 -0.26 -16.87
CA GLY A 19 4.22 0.22 -17.02
C GLY A 19 5.17 -0.48 -16.07
N LYS A 20 6.43 -0.07 -16.07
CA LYS A 20 7.45 -0.66 -15.21
C LYS A 20 7.35 -0.14 -13.79
N VAL A 21 7.59 -1.02 -12.83
CA VAL A 21 7.64 -0.70 -11.41
C VAL A 21 8.99 -1.12 -10.85
N ARG A 22 9.69 -0.20 -10.21
CA ARG A 22 10.99 -0.42 -9.60
C ARG A 22 10.85 -0.50 -8.08
N GLY A 23 11.23 -1.64 -7.52
CA GLY A 23 11.33 -1.89 -6.09
C GLY A 23 12.77 -2.16 -5.65
N TYR A 24 12.90 -2.89 -4.56
CA TYR A 24 14.19 -3.32 -4.01
C TYR A 24 14.10 -4.74 -3.45
N ALA A 25 15.26 -5.38 -3.30
CA ALA A 25 15.37 -6.68 -2.65
C ALA A 25 15.79 -6.50 -1.18
N TYR A 26 15.16 -7.22 -0.28
CA TYR A 26 15.50 -7.25 1.13
C TYR A 26 15.27 -8.63 1.72
N ASN A 27 16.29 -9.20 2.32
CA ASN A 27 16.20 -10.48 3.03
C ASN A 27 15.55 -11.61 2.20
N GLY A 28 15.90 -11.69 0.91
CA GLY A 28 15.38 -12.68 -0.04
C GLY A 28 13.93 -12.43 -0.48
N VAL A 29 13.41 -11.22 -0.30
CA VAL A 29 12.07 -10.81 -0.73
C VAL A 29 12.20 -9.57 -1.61
N SER A 30 11.47 -9.53 -2.71
CA SER A 30 11.28 -8.33 -3.51
C SER A 30 10.18 -7.47 -2.90
N VAL A 31 10.45 -6.19 -2.73
CA VAL A 31 9.57 -5.24 -2.03
C VAL A 31 9.24 -4.08 -2.93
N PHE A 32 7.96 -3.76 -3.02
CA PHE A 32 7.44 -2.60 -3.73
C PHE A 32 6.50 -1.85 -2.79
N LYS A 33 6.65 -0.54 -2.68
CA LYS A 33 5.90 0.32 -1.76
C LYS A 33 5.27 1.49 -2.50
N GLY A 34 4.07 1.89 -2.06
CA GLY A 34 3.41 3.08 -2.59
C GLY A 34 2.96 2.97 -4.04
N ILE A 35 2.67 1.76 -4.55
CA ILE A 35 2.16 1.59 -5.91
C ILE A 35 0.72 2.10 -5.95
N PRO A 36 0.39 3.12 -6.76
CA PRO A 36 -0.99 3.54 -6.92
C PRO A 36 -1.79 2.45 -7.64
N TYR A 37 -3.04 2.24 -7.23
CA TYR A 37 -3.94 1.30 -7.89
C TYR A 37 -5.16 1.97 -8.52
N ALA A 38 -5.49 3.19 -8.08
CA ALA A 38 -6.55 4.03 -8.62
C ALA A 38 -6.25 5.50 -8.31
N LYS A 39 -6.98 6.41 -8.94
CA LYS A 39 -7.04 7.83 -8.58
C LYS A 39 -8.49 8.19 -8.27
N ALA A 40 -8.71 9.17 -7.42
CA ALA A 40 -10.05 9.65 -7.14
C ALA A 40 -10.03 11.14 -6.82
N LYS A 41 -11.06 11.86 -7.28
CA LYS A 41 -11.38 13.17 -6.76
C LYS A 41 -12.13 12.99 -5.43
N ARG A 42 -12.08 14.00 -4.57
CA ARG A 42 -12.81 14.00 -3.32
C ARG A 42 -14.28 13.66 -3.55
N PHE A 43 -14.81 12.68 -2.81
CA PHE A 43 -16.19 12.17 -2.84
C PHE A 43 -16.63 11.53 -4.17
N HIS A 44 -15.77 11.39 -5.16
CA HIS A 44 -16.08 10.69 -6.41
C HIS A 44 -15.64 9.22 -6.33
N ALA A 45 -16.23 8.40 -7.19
CA ALA A 45 -15.80 7.04 -7.38
C ALA A 45 -14.34 6.98 -7.84
N PRO A 46 -13.57 5.96 -7.44
CA PRO A 46 -12.21 5.76 -7.94
C PRO A 46 -12.22 5.46 -9.45
N GLU A 47 -11.26 6.04 -10.15
CA GLU A 47 -11.03 5.80 -11.57
C GLU A 47 -9.78 4.94 -11.78
N PRO A 48 -9.75 4.06 -12.79
CA PRO A 48 -8.57 3.32 -13.17
C PRO A 48 -7.42 4.27 -13.53
N LEU A 49 -6.20 3.84 -13.22
CA LEU A 49 -5.01 4.56 -13.67
C LEU A 49 -4.78 4.39 -15.17
N GLU A 50 -4.28 5.45 -15.79
CA GLU A 50 -3.63 5.34 -17.09
C GLU A 50 -2.31 4.58 -16.99
N ALA A 51 -1.84 4.05 -18.12
CA ALA A 51 -0.49 3.52 -18.20
C ALA A 51 0.53 4.67 -18.11
N TRP A 52 1.67 4.40 -17.51
CA TRP A 52 2.77 5.36 -17.40
C TRP A 52 3.96 4.95 -18.26
N GLU A 53 4.72 5.95 -18.69
CA GLU A 53 6.00 5.74 -19.36
C GLU A 53 7.15 5.68 -18.34
N GLY A 54 8.20 4.95 -18.67
CA GLY A 54 9.38 4.82 -17.80
C GLY A 54 9.15 3.86 -16.62
N GLU A 55 9.77 4.17 -15.50
CA GLU A 55 9.75 3.34 -14.28
C GLU A 55 9.11 4.10 -13.12
N LEU A 56 8.02 3.58 -12.58
CA LEU A 56 7.46 4.03 -11.31
C LEU A 56 8.41 3.64 -10.16
N ASP A 57 8.83 4.61 -9.37
CA ASP A 57 9.65 4.36 -8.18
C ASP A 57 8.77 3.89 -7.02
N ALA A 58 8.85 2.61 -6.71
CA ALA A 58 8.13 1.97 -5.61
C ALA A 58 9.08 1.58 -4.46
N THR A 59 10.03 2.43 -4.13
CA THR A 59 11.00 2.19 -3.04
C THR A 59 10.58 2.81 -1.71
N SER A 60 9.56 3.68 -1.68
CA SER A 60 9.04 4.33 -0.49
C SER A 60 7.52 4.21 -0.39
N PHE A 61 7.00 4.30 0.83
CA PHE A 61 5.55 4.30 1.06
C PHE A 61 4.88 5.51 0.38
N GLY A 62 3.69 5.29 -0.15
CA GLY A 62 2.80 6.35 -0.61
C GLY A 62 2.09 7.06 0.54
N TYR A 63 1.26 8.04 0.22
CA TYR A 63 0.45 8.76 1.20
C TYR A 63 -0.56 7.84 1.87
N VAL A 64 -0.92 8.21 3.12
CA VAL A 64 -2.02 7.57 3.85
C VAL A 64 -3.23 8.50 3.86
N CYS A 65 -4.42 7.94 4.09
CA CYS A 65 -5.65 8.73 4.10
C CYS A 65 -5.61 9.79 5.22
N PRO A 66 -6.05 11.03 4.95
CA PRO A 66 -6.21 12.03 5.99
C PRO A 66 -7.17 11.58 7.09
N LEU A 67 -6.76 11.75 8.33
CA LEU A 67 -7.59 11.48 9.51
C LEU A 67 -8.25 12.77 9.99
N LEU A 68 -9.52 12.68 10.35
CA LEU A 68 -10.25 13.83 10.90
C LEU A 68 -9.75 14.20 12.28
N ASP A 69 -9.32 13.19 13.04
CA ASP A 69 -8.72 13.36 14.34
C ASP A 69 -7.51 12.45 14.47
N MET A 70 -6.44 12.94 15.06
CA MET A 70 -5.24 12.11 15.24
C MET A 70 -5.47 11.17 16.42
N PRO A 71 -5.50 9.85 16.18
CA PRO A 71 -5.67 8.90 17.26
C PRO A 71 -4.50 9.02 18.23
N LYS A 72 -4.83 8.92 19.52
CA LYS A 72 -3.86 8.74 20.61
C LYS A 72 -3.98 7.30 21.11
N PRO A 73 -3.34 6.35 20.43
CA PRO A 73 -3.54 4.95 20.77
C PRO A 73 -3.05 4.66 22.18
N ALA A 74 -3.92 4.07 22.97
CA ALA A 74 -3.55 3.56 24.29
C ALA A 74 -2.54 2.42 24.09
N GLY A 75 -1.41 2.48 24.81
CA GLY A 75 -0.42 1.42 24.74
C GLY A 75 0.59 1.53 23.60
N GLU A 76 0.75 2.70 23.01
CA GLU A 76 1.73 2.95 21.93
C GLU A 76 3.17 2.56 22.31
N VAL A 77 3.48 2.58 23.61
CA VAL A 77 4.77 2.10 24.15
C VAL A 77 4.97 0.61 23.87
N PHE A 78 3.88 -0.17 23.86
CA PHE A 78 3.92 -1.62 23.61
C PHE A 78 3.74 -1.98 22.15
N VAL A 79 2.98 -1.18 21.41
CA VAL A 79 2.70 -1.37 19.98
C VAL A 79 2.87 -0.02 19.28
N PRO A 80 4.11 0.35 18.94
CA PRO A 80 4.37 1.64 18.30
C PRO A 80 3.66 1.76 16.96
N HIS A 81 2.99 2.90 16.76
CA HIS A 81 2.35 3.24 15.51
C HIS A 81 3.30 4.07 14.64
N ARG A 82 3.22 3.86 13.34
CA ARG A 82 3.87 4.71 12.35
C ARG A 82 2.88 5.73 11.84
N TYR A 83 3.29 6.97 11.89
CA TYR A 83 2.59 8.07 11.25
C TYR A 83 3.29 8.43 9.96
N TRP A 84 2.54 8.84 8.96
CA TRP A 84 3.07 9.15 7.65
C TRP A 84 2.39 10.37 7.06
N VAL A 85 2.91 10.87 5.94
CA VAL A 85 2.33 12.02 5.23
C VAL A 85 0.95 11.65 4.73
N MET A 86 -0.03 12.48 5.04
CA MET A 86 -1.43 12.31 4.69
C MET A 86 -1.77 13.09 3.44
N ASP A 87 -2.49 12.45 2.52
CA ASP A 87 -3.02 13.09 1.31
C ASP A 87 -4.25 12.31 0.83
N GLU A 88 -5.14 12.95 0.09
CA GLU A 88 -6.29 12.27 -0.53
C GLU A 88 -5.87 11.35 -1.68
N ASP A 89 -4.67 11.55 -2.25
CA ASP A 89 -4.03 10.62 -3.19
C ASP A 89 -3.44 9.41 -2.44
N CYS A 90 -4.28 8.76 -1.65
CA CYS A 90 -3.91 7.66 -0.77
C CYS A 90 -4.26 6.27 -1.31
N LEU A 91 -4.75 6.16 -2.55
CA LEU A 91 -5.14 4.88 -3.13
C LEU A 91 -3.91 4.12 -3.64
N ASN A 92 -3.11 3.63 -2.72
CA ASN A 92 -1.87 2.91 -3.01
C ASN A 92 -1.74 1.63 -2.19
N LEU A 93 -0.83 0.78 -2.62
CA LEU A 93 -0.56 -0.51 -1.98
C LEU A 93 0.94 -0.81 -1.89
N ASN A 94 1.28 -1.75 -1.02
CA ASN A 94 2.62 -2.26 -0.86
C ASN A 94 2.61 -3.77 -1.13
N ILE A 95 3.68 -4.29 -1.75
CA ILE A 95 3.81 -5.69 -2.13
C ILE A 95 5.12 -6.26 -1.61
N TRP A 96 5.06 -7.47 -1.07
CA TRP A 96 6.19 -8.33 -0.75
C TRP A 96 6.02 -9.66 -1.48
N THR A 97 7.03 -10.07 -2.23
CA THR A 97 7.02 -11.37 -2.95
C THR A 97 8.38 -12.05 -2.83
N PRO A 98 8.43 -13.39 -2.67
CA PRO A 98 9.70 -14.12 -2.62
C PRO A 98 10.50 -13.98 -3.92
N SER A 99 9.81 -13.83 -5.04
CA SER A 99 10.42 -13.67 -6.36
C SER A 99 9.43 -13.04 -7.35
N CYS A 100 9.95 -12.36 -8.35
CA CYS A 100 9.19 -11.83 -9.48
C CYS A 100 9.32 -12.79 -10.68
N ASP A 101 8.85 -14.00 -10.53
CA ASP A 101 8.85 -15.08 -11.51
C ASP A 101 7.43 -15.44 -11.95
N GLU A 102 7.31 -16.42 -12.86
CA GLU A 102 6.02 -16.90 -13.40
C GLU A 102 5.28 -17.88 -12.47
N LYS A 103 5.78 -18.13 -11.27
CA LYS A 103 5.15 -19.01 -10.31
C LYS A 103 3.85 -18.39 -9.78
N LYS A 104 2.76 -19.11 -9.94
CA LYS A 104 1.44 -18.70 -9.42
C LYS A 104 1.36 -18.90 -7.92
N ARG A 105 1.85 -17.92 -7.15
CA ARG A 105 1.78 -17.92 -5.69
C ARG A 105 0.40 -17.49 -5.20
N PRO A 106 -0.04 -17.97 -4.05
CA PRO A 106 -1.20 -17.40 -3.39
C PRO A 106 -0.95 -15.93 -3.06
N VAL A 107 -2.01 -15.12 -3.17
CA VAL A 107 -1.96 -13.69 -2.85
C VAL A 107 -2.79 -13.45 -1.59
N LEU A 108 -2.16 -12.86 -0.58
CA LEU A 108 -2.80 -12.40 0.64
C LEU A 108 -2.91 -10.88 0.60
N VAL A 109 -4.14 -10.37 0.63
CA VAL A 109 -4.41 -8.94 0.68
C VAL A 109 -4.83 -8.55 2.08
N TRP A 110 -4.08 -7.65 2.69
CA TRP A 110 -4.35 -7.11 4.02
C TRP A 110 -5.07 -5.77 3.94
N PHE A 111 -6.27 -5.74 4.50
CA PHE A 111 -7.01 -4.52 4.79
C PHE A 111 -6.80 -4.17 6.27
N HIS A 112 -6.26 -2.99 6.53
CA HIS A 112 -5.96 -2.58 7.90
C HIS A 112 -7.24 -2.32 8.71
N GLY A 113 -7.13 -2.40 10.03
CA GLY A 113 -8.20 -2.05 10.95
C GLY A 113 -8.34 -0.54 11.17
N GLY A 114 -9.23 -0.15 12.09
CA GLY A 114 -9.44 1.25 12.47
C GLY A 114 -10.88 1.73 12.31
N GLY A 115 -11.85 0.79 12.17
CA GLY A 115 -13.29 1.09 12.16
C GLY A 115 -13.74 1.96 10.97
N PHE A 116 -13.02 1.92 9.86
CA PHE A 116 -13.21 2.78 8.68
C PHE A 116 -12.93 4.27 8.92
N GLU A 117 -12.49 4.65 10.11
CA GLU A 117 -12.25 6.03 10.50
C GLU A 117 -10.76 6.38 10.51
N ALA A 118 -9.91 5.43 10.90
CA ALA A 118 -8.48 5.64 11.12
C ALA A 118 -7.64 4.45 10.66
N GLY A 119 -6.33 4.60 10.77
CA GLY A 119 -5.35 3.56 10.43
C GLY A 119 -4.69 3.75 9.07
N SER A 120 -3.79 2.85 8.76
CA SER A 120 -3.12 2.77 7.45
C SER A 120 -2.48 1.41 7.23
N SER A 121 -2.13 1.12 5.99
CA SER A 121 -1.41 -0.11 5.60
C SER A 121 -0.01 -0.23 6.22
N ILE A 122 0.50 0.83 6.84
CA ILE A 122 1.85 0.92 7.39
C ILE A 122 1.87 1.22 8.89
N GLU A 123 0.71 1.39 9.50
CA GLU A 123 0.55 1.80 10.89
C GLU A 123 1.37 0.92 11.85
N HIS A 124 1.31 -0.38 11.67
CA HIS A 124 2.06 -1.35 12.46
C HIS A 124 3.15 -2.05 11.64
N ILE A 125 4.29 -2.29 12.28
CA ILE A 125 5.36 -3.09 11.66
C ILE A 125 4.89 -4.52 11.32
N ALA A 126 3.90 -5.02 12.05
CA ALA A 126 3.29 -6.33 11.80
C ALA A 126 2.55 -6.42 10.45
N TYR A 127 2.21 -5.28 9.84
CA TYR A 127 1.56 -5.24 8.52
C TYR A 127 2.57 -5.38 7.37
N GLU A 128 3.88 -5.38 7.66
CA GLU A 128 4.88 -5.68 6.65
C GLU A 128 4.89 -7.16 6.30
N GLY A 129 4.72 -7.45 5.02
CA GLY A 129 4.54 -8.80 4.52
C GLY A 129 5.81 -9.63 4.37
N GLU A 130 7.01 -9.09 4.70
CA GLU A 130 8.30 -9.77 4.46
C GLU A 130 8.34 -11.20 5.01
N ASN A 131 8.06 -11.35 6.29
CA ASN A 131 8.15 -12.64 6.95
C ASN A 131 7.12 -13.65 6.42
N MET A 132 5.90 -13.20 6.19
CA MET A 132 4.81 -14.03 5.67
C MET A 132 5.09 -14.43 4.22
N SER A 133 5.53 -13.50 3.40
CA SER A 133 5.91 -13.74 2.00
C SER A 133 7.03 -14.79 1.92
N ARG A 134 8.11 -14.59 2.66
CA ARG A 134 9.28 -15.47 2.62
C ARG A 134 9.01 -16.86 3.17
N ARG A 135 8.25 -16.99 4.26
CA ARG A 135 7.97 -18.28 4.91
C ARG A 135 6.81 -19.03 4.28
N GLY A 136 5.82 -18.31 3.78
CA GLY A 136 4.61 -18.86 3.18
C GLY A 136 4.71 -19.05 1.66
N ASP A 137 5.81 -18.64 1.03
CA ASP A 137 5.94 -18.60 -0.44
C ASP A 137 4.72 -17.93 -1.11
N ALA A 138 4.31 -16.79 -0.56
CA ALA A 138 3.12 -16.07 -0.94
C ALA A 138 3.44 -14.62 -1.34
N VAL A 139 2.61 -14.03 -2.19
CA VAL A 139 2.60 -12.59 -2.41
C VAL A 139 1.74 -11.96 -1.31
N VAL A 140 2.29 -11.00 -0.58
CA VAL A 140 1.56 -10.27 0.46
C VAL A 140 1.39 -8.83 0.01
N VAL A 141 0.16 -8.35 0.10
CA VAL A 141 -0.23 -6.99 -0.29
C VAL A 141 -0.87 -6.31 0.90
N SER A 142 -0.42 -5.11 1.26
CA SER A 142 -1.14 -4.24 2.18
C SER A 142 -1.63 -2.99 1.45
N ILE A 143 -2.87 -2.60 1.65
CA ILE A 143 -3.49 -1.51 0.90
C ILE A 143 -3.85 -0.33 1.80
N ASN A 144 -3.70 0.89 1.26
CA ASN A 144 -4.34 2.08 1.76
C ASN A 144 -5.62 2.34 0.98
N HIS A 145 -6.65 2.79 1.65
CA HIS A 145 -7.91 3.20 1.06
C HIS A 145 -8.42 4.47 1.75
N ARG A 146 -9.35 5.15 1.14
CA ARG A 146 -10.01 6.30 1.77
C ARG A 146 -10.77 5.85 3.02
N LEU A 147 -10.75 6.70 4.04
CA LEU A 147 -11.39 6.48 5.34
C LEU A 147 -12.39 7.59 5.63
N ASN A 148 -13.12 7.45 6.74
CA ASN A 148 -14.01 8.46 7.29
C ASN A 148 -14.98 9.03 6.23
N VAL A 149 -15.28 10.31 6.28
CA VAL A 149 -16.16 10.98 5.31
C VAL A 149 -15.60 10.97 3.88
N LEU A 150 -14.28 10.84 3.72
CA LEU A 150 -13.65 10.78 2.40
C LEU A 150 -13.93 9.47 1.65
N GLY A 151 -14.15 8.38 2.38
CA GLY A 151 -14.31 7.04 1.81
C GLY A 151 -15.69 6.40 2.00
N TYR A 152 -16.44 6.83 3.01
CA TYR A 152 -17.64 6.11 3.47
C TYR A 152 -18.87 7.01 3.64
N PHE A 153 -18.84 8.21 3.12
CA PHE A 153 -20.00 9.10 3.17
C PHE A 153 -20.77 9.01 1.85
N ASP A 154 -22.05 8.67 1.94
CA ASP A 154 -22.93 8.61 0.80
C ASP A 154 -23.46 10.00 0.44
N LEU A 155 -23.07 10.50 -0.70
CA LEU A 155 -23.46 11.78 -1.28
C LEU A 155 -24.34 11.61 -2.54
N SER A 156 -24.81 10.41 -2.84
CA SER A 156 -25.60 10.10 -4.03
C SER A 156 -26.86 10.99 -4.19
N ALA A 157 -27.39 11.50 -3.08
CA ALA A 157 -28.50 12.45 -3.09
C ALA A 157 -28.17 13.82 -3.73
N PHE A 158 -26.86 14.14 -3.87
CA PHE A 158 -26.39 15.40 -4.45
C PHE A 158 -25.99 15.28 -5.92
N GLY A 159 -25.90 14.06 -6.46
CA GLY A 159 -25.57 13.81 -7.85
C GLY A 159 -25.06 12.40 -8.09
N SER A 160 -25.25 11.86 -9.29
CA SER A 160 -24.79 10.53 -9.66
C SER A 160 -23.27 10.39 -9.71
N GLU A 161 -22.56 11.52 -9.83
CA GLU A 161 -21.08 11.57 -9.79
C GLU A 161 -20.50 11.22 -8.42
N TYR A 162 -21.33 11.23 -7.38
CA TYR A 162 -20.96 10.87 -5.99
C TYR A 162 -21.42 9.46 -5.58
N ALA A 163 -21.94 8.66 -6.51
CA ALA A 163 -22.46 7.34 -6.23
C ALA A 163 -21.40 6.24 -6.31
#